data_6c4d635ba04d6e45edce8ab658271425
#
_entry.id   6c4d635ba04d6e45edce8ab658271425
#
_cell.length_a   1.000
_cell.length_b   1.000
_cell.length_c   1.000
_cell.angle_alpha   90.00
_cell.angle_beta   90.00
_cell.angle_gamma   90.00
#
_symmetry.space_group_name_H-M   'P 1'
#
loop_
_entity.id
_entity.type
_entity.pdbx_description
1 polymer ?
#
loop_
_entity_poly.entity_id
_entity_poly.type
_entity_poly.pdbx_seq_one_letter_code
_entity_poly.pdbx_strand_id
1 'polypeptide(L)'
;MKTLTENGLTAAALARLAKAPNPRLKEIMTSLIRHMHGFVRETGLTPAEWKTGIEFLTAVGHITDDKRQEFILLSDTLGVSAMVELVRHRRLGHGTDSSLLGPFYRNGAPEQPLGASIAGDTPGETLVLRGQVTDAHGRPLADALLDVWQAGPNGKYDIQEEHLTGMNLRGRFRSGADGRYEFRSVKPKSYPVPDDGPVGVLLRAQGRHPYRPAHIHFIVTAEGYEPLITALYIAGDSYIESDAVFGAKQSLTVGYHKSRAASGKSERAPDAIEFDFTLSAAAGQPVFATAKIGPASAARGAVKAIAPPASRGMKRSRAILRG
;
A
#
# COMPACT_ATOMS: atom_id res chain seq x y z
N MET A 1 35.47 4.29 33.05
CA MET A 1 34.35 4.00 32.11
C MET A 1 33.05 4.28 32.86
N LYS A 2 32.12 5.09 32.29
CA LYS A 2 30.80 5.29 32.90
C LYS A 2 29.96 4.01 32.68
N THR A 3 29.32 3.51 33.72
CA THR A 3 28.34 2.42 33.60
C THR A 3 27.21 2.89 32.70
N LEU A 4 26.97 2.16 31.61
CA LEU A 4 25.92 2.49 30.64
C LEU A 4 24.58 2.00 31.21
N THR A 5 23.71 2.90 31.59
CA THR A 5 22.33 2.62 31.97
C THR A 5 21.44 2.64 30.72
N GLU A 6 20.22 2.07 30.78
CA GLU A 6 19.25 2.10 29.70
C GLU A 6 18.96 3.52 29.18
N ASN A 7 18.71 4.44 30.11
CA ASN A 7 18.51 5.87 29.78
C ASN A 7 19.78 6.51 29.24
N GLY A 8 20.94 6.15 29.80
CA GLY A 8 22.27 6.61 29.34
C GLY A 8 22.53 6.15 27.90
N LEU A 9 22.17 4.93 27.54
CA LEU A 9 22.26 4.41 26.16
C LEU A 9 21.40 5.23 25.21
N THR A 10 20.14 5.47 25.58
CA THR A 10 19.23 6.27 24.76
C THR A 10 19.77 7.69 24.55
N ALA A 11 20.22 8.34 25.60
CA ALA A 11 20.83 9.67 25.51
C ALA A 11 22.08 9.69 24.62
N ALA A 12 22.95 8.69 24.73
CA ALA A 12 24.16 8.56 23.90
C ALA A 12 23.83 8.35 22.43
N ALA A 13 22.83 7.51 22.12
CA ALA A 13 22.38 7.28 20.75
C ALA A 13 21.82 8.58 20.12
N LEU A 14 21.00 9.31 20.84
CA LEU A 14 20.43 10.59 20.39
C LEU A 14 21.50 11.67 20.21
N ALA A 15 22.50 11.73 21.09
CA ALA A 15 23.60 12.68 20.98
C ALA A 15 24.40 12.51 19.66
N ARG A 16 24.50 11.29 19.14
CA ARG A 16 25.17 11.03 17.85
C ARG A 16 24.43 11.63 16.65
N LEU A 17 23.14 11.94 16.78
CA LEU A 17 22.35 12.63 15.74
C LEU A 17 22.59 14.15 15.72
N ALA A 18 23.33 14.73 16.68
CA ALA A 18 23.51 16.18 16.77
C ALA A 18 24.10 16.78 15.49
N LYS A 19 24.98 16.05 14.80
CA LYS A 19 25.67 16.46 13.57
C LYS A 19 24.95 16.01 12.28
N ALA A 20 23.75 15.46 12.36
CA ALA A 20 23.01 15.06 11.16
C ALA A 20 22.69 16.29 10.30
N PRO A 21 23.11 16.32 9.01
CA PRO A 21 23.00 17.52 8.18
C PRO A 21 21.54 17.81 7.75
N ASN A 22 20.68 16.80 7.73
CA ASN A 22 19.27 16.94 7.39
C ASN A 22 18.42 17.06 8.66
N PRO A 23 17.83 18.26 8.96
CA PRO A 23 17.02 18.46 10.17
C PRO A 23 15.82 17.54 10.25
N ARG A 24 15.14 17.27 9.12
CA ARG A 24 13.95 16.40 9.10
C ARG A 24 14.34 14.94 9.38
N LEU A 25 15.42 14.45 8.77
CA LEU A 25 15.93 13.12 9.07
C LEU A 25 16.33 13.01 10.55
N LYS A 26 16.96 14.03 11.11
CA LYS A 26 17.31 14.07 12.54
C LYS A 26 16.08 13.97 13.43
N GLU A 27 15.01 14.69 13.11
CA GLU A 27 13.73 14.62 13.84
C GLU A 27 13.15 13.20 13.80
N ILE A 28 13.04 12.61 12.60
CA ILE A 28 12.49 11.25 12.38
C ILE A 28 13.32 10.22 13.16
N MET A 29 14.64 10.24 13.01
CA MET A 29 15.53 9.29 13.69
C MET A 29 15.54 9.46 15.21
N THR A 30 15.40 10.69 15.70
CA THR A 30 15.24 10.96 17.13
C THR A 30 13.99 10.30 17.70
N SER A 31 12.87 10.45 17.01
CA SER A 31 11.60 9.82 17.37
C SER A 31 11.70 8.30 17.30
N LEU A 32 12.20 7.76 16.19
CA LEU A 32 12.35 6.32 15.98
C LEU A 32 13.19 5.66 17.09
N ILE A 33 14.37 6.20 17.41
CA ILE A 33 15.24 5.64 18.45
C ILE A 33 14.55 5.65 19.82
N ARG A 34 13.86 6.74 20.16
CA ARG A 34 13.12 6.82 21.43
C ARG A 34 12.07 5.73 21.54
N HIS A 35 11.26 5.55 20.48
CA HIS A 35 10.19 4.55 20.48
C HIS A 35 10.72 3.11 20.44
N MET A 36 11.77 2.83 19.67
CA MET A 36 12.39 1.50 19.65
C MET A 36 13.01 1.15 21.01
N HIS A 37 13.75 2.07 21.64
CA HIS A 37 14.30 1.83 22.98
C HIS A 37 13.19 1.74 24.04
N GLY A 38 12.11 2.54 23.88
CA GLY A 38 10.91 2.45 24.71
C GLY A 38 10.27 1.07 24.62
N PHE A 39 10.04 0.59 23.39
CA PHE A 39 9.48 -0.73 23.12
C PHE A 39 10.30 -1.84 23.80
N VAL A 40 11.63 -1.83 23.66
CA VAL A 40 12.48 -2.85 24.29
C VAL A 40 12.36 -2.85 25.82
N ARG A 41 12.30 -1.66 26.45
CA ARG A 41 12.13 -1.54 27.92
C ARG A 41 10.74 -1.97 28.38
N GLU A 42 9.71 -1.53 27.67
CA GLU A 42 8.30 -1.78 28.00
C GLU A 42 7.97 -3.28 27.93
N THR A 43 8.48 -3.96 26.92
CA THR A 43 8.26 -5.39 26.72
C THR A 43 9.24 -6.28 27.48
N GLY A 44 10.35 -5.73 27.98
CA GLY A 44 11.44 -6.55 28.54
C GLY A 44 12.04 -7.50 27.53
N LEU A 45 12.14 -7.10 26.26
CA LEU A 45 12.50 -7.95 25.13
C LEU A 45 13.79 -8.73 25.41
N THR A 46 13.71 -10.06 25.34
CA THR A 46 14.86 -10.94 25.54
C THR A 46 15.75 -11.03 24.29
N PRO A 47 17.05 -11.43 24.45
CA PRO A 47 17.93 -11.64 23.29
C PRO A 47 17.41 -12.69 22.29
N ALA A 48 16.69 -13.71 22.75
CA ALA A 48 16.09 -14.71 21.88
C ALA A 48 14.94 -14.16 21.04
N GLU A 49 14.05 -13.39 21.65
CA GLU A 49 12.94 -12.71 20.96
C GLU A 49 13.46 -11.65 20.00
N TRP A 50 14.46 -10.86 20.41
CA TRP A 50 15.14 -9.94 19.52
C TRP A 50 15.70 -10.64 18.28
N LYS A 51 16.39 -11.77 18.48
CA LYS A 51 16.94 -12.56 17.36
C LYS A 51 15.85 -13.06 16.43
N THR A 52 14.74 -13.58 16.95
CA THR A 52 13.58 -14.00 16.17
C THR A 52 13.02 -12.83 15.33
N GLY A 53 12.93 -11.64 15.91
CA GLY A 53 12.50 -10.43 15.18
C GLY A 53 13.45 -10.07 14.03
N ILE A 54 14.77 -10.19 14.24
CA ILE A 54 15.78 -9.95 13.18
C ILE A 54 15.67 -11.01 12.07
N GLU A 55 15.50 -12.29 12.42
CA GLU A 55 15.32 -13.37 11.44
C GLU A 55 14.05 -13.18 10.62
N PHE A 56 12.95 -12.76 11.25
CA PHE A 56 11.70 -12.41 10.58
C PHE A 56 11.90 -11.27 9.57
N LEU A 57 12.50 -10.14 10.00
CA LEU A 57 12.76 -9.00 9.09
C LEU A 57 13.70 -9.38 7.94
N THR A 58 14.69 -10.25 8.21
CA THR A 58 15.59 -10.78 7.18
C THR A 58 14.81 -11.60 6.16
N ALA A 59 13.90 -12.47 6.61
CA ALA A 59 13.05 -13.26 5.73
C ALA A 59 12.12 -12.38 4.88
N VAL A 60 11.53 -11.32 5.46
CA VAL A 60 10.75 -10.30 4.73
C VAL A 60 11.60 -9.66 3.62
N GLY A 61 12.86 -9.31 3.93
CA GLY A 61 13.79 -8.72 2.96
C GLY A 61 14.16 -9.67 1.82
N HIS A 62 14.34 -10.96 2.11
CA HIS A 62 14.75 -11.96 1.12
C HIS A 62 13.69 -12.21 0.04
N ILE A 63 12.40 -12.07 0.36
CA ILE A 63 11.31 -12.27 -0.61
C ILE A 63 10.76 -10.97 -1.18
N THR A 64 11.31 -9.83 -0.78
CA THR A 64 10.93 -8.52 -1.35
C THR A 64 11.66 -8.30 -2.67
N ASP A 65 10.92 -8.07 -3.76
CA ASP A 65 11.43 -7.73 -5.08
C ASP A 65 10.54 -6.67 -5.77
N ASP A 66 10.74 -6.43 -7.06
CA ASP A 66 9.96 -5.43 -7.85
C ASP A 66 8.48 -5.81 -8.00
N LYS A 67 8.12 -7.07 -7.83
CA LYS A 67 6.74 -7.59 -7.98
C LYS A 67 6.08 -7.87 -6.64
N ARG A 68 6.88 -8.28 -5.65
CA ARG A 68 6.42 -8.64 -4.31
C ARG A 68 7.03 -7.70 -3.28
N GLN A 69 6.23 -6.80 -2.75
CA GLN A 69 6.65 -5.82 -1.75
C GLN A 69 6.27 -6.27 -0.34
N GLU A 70 6.97 -7.27 0.19
CA GLU A 70 6.67 -7.86 1.50
C GLU A 70 6.86 -6.85 2.65
N PHE A 71 7.80 -5.89 2.55
CA PHE A 71 7.93 -4.81 3.54
C PHE A 71 6.74 -3.85 3.52
N ILE A 72 6.17 -3.55 2.34
CA ILE A 72 4.94 -2.76 2.26
C ILE A 72 3.79 -3.55 2.89
N LEU A 73 3.67 -4.84 2.59
CA LEU A 73 2.67 -5.71 3.20
C LEU A 73 2.80 -5.76 4.73
N LEU A 74 4.03 -5.84 5.26
CA LEU A 74 4.28 -5.74 6.70
C LEU A 74 3.80 -4.40 7.28
N SER A 75 4.14 -3.29 6.61
CA SER A 75 3.68 -1.95 7.00
C SER A 75 2.16 -1.84 7.00
N ASP A 76 1.51 -2.40 5.98
CA ASP A 76 0.05 -2.41 5.82
C ASP A 76 -0.62 -3.22 6.93
N THR A 77 -0.16 -4.44 7.17
CA THR A 77 -0.75 -5.35 8.16
C THR A 77 -0.51 -4.91 9.62
N LEU A 78 0.52 -4.12 9.87
CA LEU A 78 0.77 -3.45 11.15
C LEU A 78 0.04 -2.10 11.28
N GLY A 79 -0.67 -1.65 10.23
CA GLY A 79 -1.39 -0.38 10.22
C GLY A 79 -0.51 0.86 10.09
N VAL A 80 0.79 0.70 9.82
CA VAL A 80 1.72 1.85 9.69
C VAL A 80 1.37 2.68 8.46
N SER A 81 1.10 2.05 7.32
CA SER A 81 0.67 2.73 6.09
C SER A 81 -0.64 3.49 6.30
N ALA A 82 -1.62 2.86 6.96
CA ALA A 82 -2.89 3.50 7.29
C ALA A 82 -2.70 4.72 8.22
N MET A 83 -1.81 4.62 9.21
CA MET A 83 -1.48 5.73 10.11
C MET A 83 -0.82 6.90 9.35
N VAL A 84 0.07 6.63 8.40
CA VAL A 84 0.69 7.66 7.54
C VAL A 84 -0.39 8.42 6.77
N GLU A 85 -1.36 7.71 6.18
CA GLU A 85 -2.47 8.33 5.44
C GLU A 85 -3.40 9.14 6.36
N LEU A 86 -3.71 8.66 7.55
CA LEU A 86 -4.50 9.41 8.53
C LEU A 86 -3.79 10.72 8.95
N VAL A 87 -2.49 10.68 9.18
CA VAL A 87 -1.70 11.88 9.52
C VAL A 87 -1.66 12.86 8.34
N ARG A 88 -1.53 12.34 7.10
CA ARG A 88 -1.59 13.16 5.88
C ARG A 88 -2.95 13.83 5.73
N HIS A 89 -4.03 13.07 5.80
CA HIS A 89 -5.41 13.59 5.66
C HIS A 89 -5.71 14.69 6.68
N ARG A 90 -5.34 14.49 7.94
CA ARG A 90 -5.50 15.53 8.99
C ARG A 90 -4.82 16.86 8.64
N ARG A 91 -3.69 16.84 7.90
CA ARG A 91 -2.99 18.05 7.46
C ARG A 91 -3.67 18.75 6.30
N LEU A 92 -4.37 18.00 5.44
CA LEU A 92 -5.06 18.54 4.27
C LEU A 92 -6.43 19.18 4.62
N GLY A 93 -7.03 18.78 5.75
CA GLY A 93 -8.24 19.37 6.31
C GLY A 93 -9.52 18.82 5.69
N HIS A 94 -9.93 19.33 4.54
CA HIS A 94 -11.21 18.98 3.91
C HIS A 94 -11.00 18.27 2.59
N GLY A 95 -11.72 17.17 2.38
CA GLY A 95 -11.66 16.38 1.14
C GLY A 95 -12.13 14.94 1.39
N THR A 96 -12.21 14.16 0.33
CA THR A 96 -12.44 12.72 0.43
C THR A 96 -11.30 12.06 1.18
N ASP A 97 -11.63 11.14 2.07
CA ASP A 97 -10.63 10.37 2.81
C ASP A 97 -9.67 9.62 1.88
N SER A 98 -8.38 9.63 2.21
CA SER A 98 -7.40 8.77 1.55
C SER A 98 -7.48 7.33 2.05
N SER A 99 -7.03 6.39 1.25
CA SER A 99 -6.81 4.99 1.61
C SER A 99 -5.48 4.51 1.05
N LEU A 100 -5.20 3.21 1.18
CA LEU A 100 -3.93 2.64 0.78
C LEU A 100 -3.84 2.48 -0.76
N LEU A 101 -2.67 2.77 -1.33
CA LEU A 101 -2.38 2.51 -2.74
C LEU A 101 -2.42 1.00 -3.03
N GLY A 102 -1.93 0.21 -2.10
CA GLY A 102 -1.74 -1.23 -2.27
C GLY A 102 -0.60 -1.59 -3.22
N PRO A 103 -0.17 -2.86 -3.23
CA PRO A 103 0.98 -3.30 -4.02
C PRO A 103 0.66 -3.59 -5.50
N PHE A 104 -0.60 -3.54 -5.91
CA PHE A 104 -1.04 -3.94 -7.24
C PHE A 104 -1.26 -2.77 -8.21
N TYR A 105 -0.92 -1.54 -7.82
CA TYR A 105 -0.97 -0.40 -8.72
C TYR A 105 0.02 -0.57 -9.88
N ARG A 106 -0.42 -0.24 -11.09
CA ARG A 106 0.40 -0.20 -12.31
C ARG A 106 0.17 1.13 -13.01
N ASN A 107 1.22 1.88 -13.22
CA ASN A 107 1.15 3.14 -13.96
C ASN A 107 0.91 2.87 -15.45
N GLY A 108 0.21 3.81 -16.12
CA GLY A 108 0.03 3.77 -17.57
C GLY A 108 -1.18 2.95 -18.03
N ALA A 109 -2.20 2.80 -17.18
CA ALA A 109 -3.49 2.26 -17.62
C ALA A 109 -4.03 3.05 -18.84
N PRO A 110 -4.74 2.41 -19.78
CA PRO A 110 -5.25 3.09 -20.98
C PRO A 110 -6.27 4.17 -20.59
N GLU A 111 -6.17 5.33 -21.22
CA GLU A 111 -7.17 6.38 -21.10
C GLU A 111 -8.38 6.01 -21.95
N GLN A 112 -9.57 6.10 -21.36
CA GLN A 112 -10.83 5.65 -21.93
C GLN A 112 -11.84 6.80 -21.96
N PRO A 113 -12.76 6.84 -22.92
CA PRO A 113 -13.86 7.79 -22.90
C PRO A 113 -14.82 7.50 -21.73
N LEU A 114 -15.52 8.53 -21.25
CA LEU A 114 -16.54 8.37 -20.22
C LEU A 114 -17.59 7.34 -20.68
N GLY A 115 -18.04 6.49 -19.75
CA GLY A 115 -18.98 5.40 -20.01
C GLY A 115 -18.35 4.11 -20.55
N ALA A 116 -17.05 4.10 -20.87
CA ALA A 116 -16.36 2.88 -21.30
C ALA A 116 -16.24 1.86 -20.17
N SER A 117 -15.97 0.60 -20.54
CA SER A 117 -15.77 -0.49 -19.59
C SER A 117 -14.29 -0.81 -19.43
N ILE A 118 -13.83 -0.94 -18.17
CA ILE A 118 -12.50 -1.47 -17.85
C ILE A 118 -12.46 -2.99 -17.73
N ALA A 119 -13.62 -3.65 -17.81
CA ALA A 119 -13.73 -5.09 -17.58
C ALA A 119 -13.27 -5.95 -18.76
N GLY A 120 -13.21 -5.37 -19.99
CA GLY A 120 -12.94 -6.17 -21.18
C GLY A 120 -13.91 -7.36 -21.27
N ASP A 121 -13.34 -8.55 -21.46
CA ASP A 121 -14.09 -9.82 -21.51
C ASP A 121 -14.17 -10.52 -20.12
N THR A 122 -13.84 -9.82 -19.03
CA THR A 122 -13.90 -10.40 -17.68
C THR A 122 -15.34 -10.77 -17.34
N PRO A 123 -15.64 -12.05 -17.06
CA PRO A 123 -16.98 -12.46 -16.67
C PRO A 123 -17.33 -11.90 -15.29
N GLY A 124 -18.58 -11.46 -15.12
CA GLY A 124 -19.04 -10.95 -13.82
C GLY A 124 -20.31 -10.12 -13.94
N GLU A 125 -20.87 -9.74 -12.82
CA GLU A 125 -22.00 -8.82 -12.77
C GLU A 125 -21.55 -7.40 -13.12
N THR A 126 -22.14 -6.83 -14.15
CA THR A 126 -21.84 -5.46 -14.59
C THR A 126 -22.12 -4.45 -13.47
N LEU A 127 -21.19 -3.54 -13.27
CA LEU A 127 -21.24 -2.45 -12.33
C LEU A 127 -21.01 -1.12 -13.05
N VAL A 128 -21.83 -0.13 -12.78
CA VAL A 128 -21.64 1.27 -13.22
C VAL A 128 -21.12 2.06 -12.05
N LEU A 129 -20.07 2.84 -12.27
CA LEU A 129 -19.57 3.81 -11.29
C LEU A 129 -19.69 5.21 -11.88
N ARG A 130 -20.27 6.12 -11.10
CA ARG A 130 -20.45 7.52 -11.51
C ARG A 130 -20.45 8.47 -10.32
N GLY A 131 -20.20 9.72 -10.58
CA GLY A 131 -20.21 10.80 -9.60
C GLY A 131 -19.60 12.07 -10.17
N GLN A 132 -19.14 12.92 -9.28
CA GLN A 132 -18.56 14.20 -9.62
C GLN A 132 -17.23 14.40 -8.87
N VAL A 133 -16.26 15.03 -9.52
CA VAL A 133 -15.05 15.51 -8.86
C VAL A 133 -15.21 17.00 -8.58
N THR A 134 -15.06 17.39 -7.31
CA THR A 134 -15.21 18.77 -6.85
C THR A 134 -14.02 19.20 -6.01
N ASP A 135 -13.90 20.50 -5.79
CA ASP A 135 -13.04 21.03 -4.72
C ASP A 135 -13.78 21.11 -3.38
N ALA A 136 -13.07 21.55 -2.33
CA ALA A 136 -13.62 21.72 -0.99
C ALA A 136 -14.76 22.75 -0.88
N HIS A 137 -15.00 23.56 -1.92
CA HIS A 137 -16.09 24.53 -2.01
C HIS A 137 -17.27 24.01 -2.86
N GLY A 138 -17.23 22.75 -3.31
CA GLY A 138 -18.23 22.14 -4.17
C GLY A 138 -18.15 22.59 -5.63
N ARG A 139 -17.08 23.26 -6.07
CA ARG A 139 -16.90 23.65 -7.47
C ARG A 139 -16.46 22.44 -8.28
N PRO A 140 -17.13 22.15 -9.41
CA PRO A 140 -16.75 21.05 -10.28
C PRO A 140 -15.31 21.20 -10.80
N LEU A 141 -14.58 20.10 -10.84
CA LEU A 141 -13.24 20.04 -11.43
C LEU A 141 -13.31 19.34 -12.79
N ALA A 142 -13.26 20.15 -13.85
CA ALA A 142 -13.15 19.64 -15.22
C ALA A 142 -11.77 19.01 -15.45
N ASP A 143 -11.73 18.01 -16.35
CA ASP A 143 -10.49 17.36 -16.77
C ASP A 143 -9.68 16.70 -15.61
N ALA A 144 -10.32 16.47 -14.47
CA ALA A 144 -9.70 15.70 -13.39
C ALA A 144 -9.48 14.24 -13.86
N LEU A 145 -8.28 13.73 -13.67
CA LEU A 145 -7.91 12.38 -14.08
C LEU A 145 -8.20 11.39 -12.95
N LEU A 146 -9.04 10.40 -13.23
CA LEU A 146 -9.32 9.27 -12.37
C LEU A 146 -8.56 8.04 -12.93
N ASP A 147 -7.55 7.56 -12.22
CA ASP A 147 -6.84 6.31 -12.51
C ASP A 147 -7.44 5.23 -11.61
N VAL A 148 -8.04 4.20 -12.22
CA VAL A 148 -8.90 3.22 -11.54
C VAL A 148 -8.32 1.82 -11.70
N TRP A 149 -8.34 1.02 -10.62
CA TRP A 149 -8.01 -0.41 -10.68
C TRP A 149 -8.71 -1.21 -9.59
N GLN A 150 -8.95 -2.48 -9.87
CA GLN A 150 -9.60 -3.40 -8.93
C GLN A 150 -9.18 -4.85 -9.15
N ALA A 151 -9.46 -5.70 -8.17
CA ALA A 151 -9.45 -7.15 -8.34
C ALA A 151 -10.68 -7.62 -9.12
N GLY A 152 -10.53 -8.69 -9.85
CA GLY A 152 -11.62 -9.36 -10.56
C GLY A 152 -12.57 -10.12 -9.63
N PRO A 153 -13.67 -10.69 -10.18
CA PRO A 153 -14.60 -11.52 -9.44
C PRO A 153 -14.00 -12.80 -8.85
N ASN A 154 -12.80 -13.18 -9.31
CA ASN A 154 -12.01 -14.28 -8.76
C ASN A 154 -11.08 -13.85 -7.60
N GLY A 155 -11.10 -12.56 -7.23
CA GLY A 155 -10.25 -12.01 -6.17
C GLY A 155 -8.80 -11.76 -6.58
N LYS A 156 -8.47 -11.77 -7.88
CA LYS A 156 -7.11 -11.51 -8.38
C LYS A 156 -7.03 -10.21 -9.17
N TYR A 157 -5.89 -9.55 -9.09
CA TYR A 157 -5.51 -8.48 -10.01
C TYR A 157 -4.87 -9.05 -11.26
N ASP A 158 -4.90 -8.31 -12.35
CA ASP A 158 -4.32 -8.70 -13.64
C ASP A 158 -2.86 -9.14 -13.56
N ILE A 159 -2.06 -8.50 -12.70
CA ILE A 159 -0.65 -8.86 -12.49
C ILE A 159 -0.47 -10.25 -11.83
N GLN A 160 -1.51 -10.78 -11.21
CA GLN A 160 -1.53 -12.11 -10.59
C GLN A 160 -2.05 -13.19 -11.53
N GLU A 161 -2.43 -12.82 -12.76
CA GLU A 161 -3.00 -13.70 -13.78
C GLU A 161 -1.98 -13.93 -14.90
N GLU A 162 -1.25 -15.04 -14.85
CA GLU A 162 -0.16 -15.35 -15.79
C GLU A 162 -0.59 -15.39 -17.27
N HIS A 163 -1.84 -15.69 -17.54
CA HIS A 163 -2.40 -15.76 -18.90
C HIS A 163 -2.74 -14.37 -19.49
N LEU A 164 -2.77 -13.31 -18.69
CA LEU A 164 -3.05 -11.96 -19.15
C LEU A 164 -1.76 -11.26 -19.60
N THR A 165 -1.73 -10.86 -20.87
CA THR A 165 -0.57 -10.15 -21.45
C THR A 165 -0.67 -8.63 -21.35
N GLY A 166 -1.81 -8.09 -20.91
CA GLY A 166 -2.12 -6.67 -20.84
C GLY A 166 -2.58 -6.20 -19.47
N MET A 167 -3.12 -4.99 -19.44
CA MET A 167 -3.84 -4.45 -18.29
C MET A 167 -5.32 -4.82 -18.39
N ASN A 168 -5.89 -5.31 -17.30
CA ASN A 168 -7.29 -5.63 -17.19
C ASN A 168 -7.87 -5.10 -15.89
N LEU A 169 -9.13 -4.70 -15.89
CA LEU A 169 -9.79 -4.04 -14.75
C LEU A 169 -9.03 -2.80 -14.29
N ARG A 170 -8.43 -2.08 -15.26
CA ARG A 170 -7.71 -0.82 -15.09
C ARG A 170 -8.10 0.14 -16.20
N GLY A 171 -8.23 1.40 -15.87
CA GLY A 171 -8.49 2.44 -16.85
C GLY A 171 -8.31 3.83 -16.26
N ARG A 172 -8.13 4.80 -17.15
CA ARG A 172 -8.07 6.21 -16.78
C ARG A 172 -9.20 6.96 -17.47
N PHE A 173 -9.83 7.85 -16.73
CA PHE A 173 -10.95 8.67 -17.21
C PHE A 173 -10.72 10.12 -16.84
N ARG A 174 -11.16 11.03 -17.72
CA ARG A 174 -11.20 12.45 -17.42
C ARG A 174 -12.61 12.88 -17.12
N SER A 175 -12.80 13.66 -16.07
CA SER A 175 -14.11 14.24 -15.76
C SER A 175 -14.53 15.24 -16.85
N GLY A 176 -15.83 15.33 -17.08
CA GLY A 176 -16.43 16.29 -18.00
C GLY A 176 -16.29 17.75 -17.53
N ALA A 177 -16.75 18.69 -18.33
CA ALA A 177 -16.73 20.12 -18.02
C ALA A 177 -17.48 20.46 -16.71
N ASP A 178 -18.45 19.63 -16.35
CA ASP A 178 -19.23 19.71 -15.10
C ASP A 178 -18.63 18.87 -13.95
N GLY A 179 -17.40 18.37 -14.11
CA GLY A 179 -16.72 17.51 -13.15
C GLY A 179 -17.25 16.08 -13.07
N ARG A 180 -18.26 15.71 -13.84
CA ARG A 180 -18.86 14.36 -13.78
C ARG A 180 -17.98 13.32 -14.43
N TYR A 181 -18.04 12.11 -13.85
CA TYR A 181 -17.40 10.91 -14.41
C TYR A 181 -18.39 9.73 -14.41
N GLU A 182 -18.21 8.83 -15.35
CA GLU A 182 -18.91 7.56 -15.42
C GLU A 182 -18.01 6.54 -16.13
N PHE A 183 -18.00 5.32 -15.62
CA PHE A 183 -17.39 4.16 -16.29
C PHE A 183 -18.07 2.87 -15.85
N ARG A 184 -17.77 1.79 -16.57
CA ARG A 184 -18.29 0.47 -16.28
C ARG A 184 -17.19 -0.48 -15.86
N SER A 185 -17.54 -1.43 -15.00
CA SER A 185 -16.70 -2.52 -14.55
C SER A 185 -17.53 -3.76 -14.24
N VAL A 186 -16.95 -4.71 -13.53
CA VAL A 186 -17.64 -5.81 -12.86
C VAL A 186 -17.53 -5.64 -11.35
N LYS A 187 -18.45 -6.24 -10.60
CA LYS A 187 -18.40 -6.21 -9.13
C LYS A 187 -17.08 -6.80 -8.64
N PRO A 188 -16.33 -6.09 -7.80
CA PRO A 188 -15.14 -6.63 -7.15
C PRO A 188 -15.53 -7.70 -6.12
N LYS A 189 -14.54 -8.50 -5.70
CA LYS A 189 -14.68 -9.49 -4.63
C LYS A 189 -13.61 -9.25 -3.56
N SER A 190 -13.92 -9.62 -2.32
CA SER A 190 -12.94 -9.74 -1.25
C SER A 190 -11.85 -10.76 -1.60
N TYR A 191 -10.63 -10.49 -1.19
CA TYR A 191 -9.48 -11.34 -1.51
C TYR A 191 -8.44 -11.33 -0.38
N PRO A 192 -7.65 -12.42 -0.24
CA PRO A 192 -6.56 -12.44 0.72
C PRO A 192 -5.35 -11.64 0.17
N VAL A 193 -4.68 -10.89 1.03
CA VAL A 193 -3.32 -10.43 0.73
C VAL A 193 -2.39 -11.63 0.62
N PRO A 194 -1.23 -11.54 -0.05
CA PRO A 194 -0.26 -12.64 -0.07
C PRO A 194 0.08 -13.10 1.36
N ASP A 195 -0.18 -14.37 1.67
CA ASP A 195 -0.01 -14.93 3.02
C ASP A 195 0.88 -16.17 3.09
N ASP A 196 1.54 -16.47 1.98
CA ASP A 196 2.51 -17.55 1.81
C ASP A 196 3.92 -17.20 2.33
N GLY A 197 4.17 -15.94 2.68
CA GLY A 197 5.43 -15.41 3.20
C GLY A 197 5.46 -15.16 4.70
N PRO A 198 6.53 -14.53 5.19
CA PRO A 198 6.73 -14.22 6.61
C PRO A 198 5.58 -13.41 7.21
N VAL A 199 5.02 -12.44 6.47
CA VAL A 199 3.90 -11.62 6.95
C VAL A 199 2.65 -12.47 7.14
N GLY A 200 2.39 -13.44 6.26
CA GLY A 200 1.30 -14.40 6.45
C GLY A 200 1.50 -15.28 7.69
N VAL A 201 2.73 -15.71 7.98
CA VAL A 201 3.07 -16.41 9.23
C VAL A 201 2.76 -15.52 10.44
N LEU A 202 3.12 -14.24 10.38
CA LEU A 202 2.86 -13.28 11.45
C LEU A 202 1.36 -13.08 11.68
N LEU A 203 0.56 -12.92 10.61
CA LEU A 203 -0.91 -12.80 10.71
C LEU A 203 -1.52 -14.02 11.41
N ARG A 204 -1.14 -15.22 10.99
CA ARG A 204 -1.61 -16.47 11.62
C ARG A 204 -1.21 -16.56 13.09
N ALA A 205 0.02 -16.17 13.44
CA ALA A 205 0.48 -16.14 14.82
C ALA A 205 -0.31 -15.17 15.70
N GLN A 206 -0.87 -14.11 15.10
CA GLN A 206 -1.76 -13.15 15.77
C GLN A 206 -3.25 -13.59 15.77
N GLY A 207 -3.59 -14.72 15.19
CA GLY A 207 -4.98 -15.15 15.00
C GLY A 207 -5.76 -14.28 14.01
N ARG A 208 -5.08 -13.59 13.09
CA ARG A 208 -5.68 -12.71 12.09
C ARG A 208 -5.81 -13.41 10.75
N HIS A 209 -6.91 -13.10 10.03
CA HIS A 209 -7.10 -13.52 8.64
C HIS A 209 -6.38 -12.56 7.66
N PRO A 210 -6.05 -13.00 6.43
CA PRO A 210 -5.39 -12.16 5.43
C PRO A 210 -6.36 -11.37 4.53
N TYR A 211 -7.68 -11.50 4.72
CA TYR A 211 -8.66 -10.97 3.78
C TYR A 211 -8.84 -9.47 3.87
N ARG A 212 -9.01 -8.86 2.69
CA ARG A 212 -9.50 -7.50 2.50
C ARG A 212 -10.93 -7.53 1.97
N PRO A 213 -11.79 -6.57 2.35
CA PRO A 213 -13.12 -6.42 1.76
C PRO A 213 -13.02 -6.11 0.27
N ALA A 214 -14.07 -6.39 -0.49
CA ALA A 214 -14.21 -6.00 -1.88
C ALA A 214 -14.09 -4.47 -2.02
N HIS A 215 -13.25 -3.99 -2.94
CA HIS A 215 -13.01 -2.56 -3.13
C HIS A 215 -12.52 -2.23 -4.55
N ILE A 216 -12.63 -0.95 -4.89
CA ILE A 216 -12.16 -0.38 -6.14
C ILE A 216 -11.25 0.79 -5.79
N HIS A 217 -10.02 0.77 -6.27
CA HIS A 217 -9.02 1.80 -6.04
C HIS A 217 -9.13 2.97 -7.02
N PHE A 218 -8.74 4.16 -6.55
CA PHE A 218 -8.65 5.38 -7.33
C PHE A 218 -7.40 6.18 -6.98
N ILE A 219 -6.78 6.77 -8.01
CA ILE A 219 -5.97 7.96 -7.87
C ILE A 219 -6.71 9.06 -8.62
N VAL A 220 -7.10 10.12 -7.91
CA VAL A 220 -7.76 11.27 -8.53
C VAL A 220 -6.82 12.45 -8.48
N THR A 221 -6.55 13.05 -9.64
CA THR A 221 -5.63 14.19 -9.77
C THR A 221 -6.28 15.32 -10.58
N ALA A 222 -6.03 16.56 -10.17
CA ALA A 222 -6.38 17.75 -10.93
C ALA A 222 -5.30 18.82 -10.74
N GLU A 223 -5.15 19.71 -11.71
CA GLU A 223 -4.16 20.79 -11.63
C GLU A 223 -4.47 21.74 -10.46
N GLY A 224 -3.46 22.01 -9.62
CA GLY A 224 -3.61 22.85 -8.42
C GLY A 224 -4.16 22.13 -7.19
N TYR A 225 -4.39 20.83 -7.25
CA TYR A 225 -4.90 20.03 -6.16
C TYR A 225 -3.94 18.92 -5.74
N GLU A 226 -4.03 18.52 -4.47
CA GLU A 226 -3.30 17.36 -3.96
C GLU A 226 -3.84 16.07 -4.59
N PRO A 227 -2.97 15.16 -5.05
CA PRO A 227 -3.41 13.85 -5.50
C PRO A 227 -4.13 13.10 -4.38
N LEU A 228 -5.33 12.62 -4.66
CA LEU A 228 -6.11 11.76 -3.77
C LEU A 228 -5.87 10.30 -4.14
N ILE A 229 -5.27 9.54 -3.23
CA ILE A 229 -5.18 8.07 -3.32
C ILE A 229 -6.25 7.51 -2.39
N THR A 230 -7.20 6.76 -2.93
CA THR A 230 -8.32 6.25 -2.14
C THR A 230 -8.85 4.92 -2.70
N ALA A 231 -9.83 4.33 -2.01
CA ALA A 231 -10.56 3.16 -2.48
C ALA A 231 -12.01 3.22 -1.98
N LEU A 232 -12.96 2.74 -2.77
CA LEU A 232 -14.34 2.56 -2.37
C LEU A 232 -14.58 1.11 -1.96
N TYR A 233 -15.02 0.91 -0.75
CA TYR A 233 -15.26 -0.40 -0.13
C TYR A 233 -16.73 -0.77 -0.20
N ILE A 234 -17.02 -2.03 -0.50
CA ILE A 234 -18.40 -2.49 -0.71
C ILE A 234 -19.08 -2.78 0.63
N ALA A 235 -20.17 -2.08 0.91
CA ALA A 235 -20.99 -2.28 2.10
C ALA A 235 -21.55 -3.72 2.17
N GLY A 236 -21.53 -4.30 3.35
CA GLY A 236 -22.02 -5.66 3.59
C GLY A 236 -20.99 -6.75 3.23
N ASP A 237 -19.79 -6.41 2.78
CA ASP A 237 -18.70 -7.38 2.66
C ASP A 237 -18.31 -7.91 4.05
N SER A 238 -18.07 -9.22 4.15
CA SER A 238 -17.81 -9.91 5.42
C SER A 238 -16.55 -9.42 6.15
N TYR A 239 -15.63 -8.77 5.42
CA TYR A 239 -14.34 -8.32 5.95
C TYR A 239 -14.27 -6.80 6.15
N ILE A 240 -15.37 -6.05 5.99
CA ILE A 240 -15.38 -4.59 6.07
C ILE A 240 -14.87 -4.07 7.43
N GLU A 241 -15.28 -4.74 8.52
CA GLU A 241 -14.89 -4.36 9.89
C GLU A 241 -13.53 -4.95 10.31
N SER A 242 -12.96 -5.85 9.52
CA SER A 242 -11.74 -6.59 9.86
C SER A 242 -10.69 -6.57 8.76
N ASP A 243 -10.70 -5.56 7.89
CA ASP A 243 -9.72 -5.41 6.80
C ASP A 243 -8.29 -5.65 7.29
N ALA A 244 -7.63 -6.64 6.73
CA ALA A 244 -6.29 -7.07 7.14
C ALA A 244 -5.24 -5.95 7.12
N VAL A 245 -5.51 -4.86 6.41
CA VAL A 245 -4.59 -3.71 6.26
C VAL A 245 -5.17 -2.38 6.76
N PHE A 246 -6.32 -2.39 7.43
CA PHE A 246 -6.95 -1.20 8.01
C PHE A 246 -7.27 -0.10 6.99
N GLY A 247 -7.51 -0.47 5.73
CA GLY A 247 -7.79 0.49 4.66
C GLY A 247 -9.24 0.93 4.60
N ALA A 248 -10.18 0.07 5.03
CA ALA A 248 -11.62 0.35 5.01
C ALA A 248 -11.98 1.46 6.01
N LYS A 249 -12.80 2.41 5.54
CA LYS A 249 -13.33 3.53 6.34
C LYS A 249 -14.81 3.70 6.08
N GLN A 250 -15.57 4.13 7.07
CA GLN A 250 -17.00 4.36 6.92
C GLN A 250 -17.33 5.37 5.80
N SER A 251 -16.56 6.47 5.71
CA SER A 251 -16.70 7.50 4.68
C SER A 251 -16.43 7.01 3.25
N LEU A 252 -15.74 5.89 3.10
CA LEU A 252 -15.38 5.26 1.83
C LEU A 252 -16.19 3.97 1.56
N THR A 253 -17.16 3.65 2.42
CA THR A 253 -18.00 2.47 2.28
C THR A 253 -19.26 2.83 1.48
N VAL A 254 -19.47 2.11 0.37
CA VAL A 254 -20.53 2.37 -0.60
C VAL A 254 -21.41 1.15 -0.83
N GLY A 255 -22.70 1.36 -1.01
CA GLY A 255 -23.66 0.31 -1.36
C GLY A 255 -23.95 0.26 -2.86
N TYR A 256 -24.44 -0.90 -3.31
CA TYR A 256 -25.01 -1.03 -4.64
C TYR A 256 -26.45 -0.55 -4.67
N HIS A 257 -26.80 0.18 -5.72
CA HIS A 257 -28.20 0.51 -6.04
C HIS A 257 -28.48 0.21 -7.50
N LYS A 258 -29.76 0.09 -7.91
CA LYS A 258 -30.09 -0.15 -9.30
C LYS A 258 -29.87 1.12 -10.12
N SER A 259 -29.08 1.01 -11.18
CA SER A 259 -28.95 2.08 -12.17
C SER A 259 -30.35 2.39 -12.74
N ARG A 260 -30.65 3.70 -12.99
CA ARG A 260 -31.87 4.01 -13.76
C ARG A 260 -31.73 3.41 -15.16
N ALA A 261 -32.64 2.52 -15.53
CA ALA A 261 -32.68 1.96 -16.87
C ALA A 261 -32.77 3.09 -17.90
N ALA A 262 -31.86 3.09 -18.87
CA ALA A 262 -32.07 3.87 -20.08
C ALA A 262 -33.39 3.35 -20.70
N SER A 263 -34.34 4.25 -20.91
CA SER A 263 -35.71 3.96 -21.34
C SER A 263 -35.73 2.96 -22.50
N GLY A 264 -36.36 1.82 -22.33
CA GLY A 264 -36.95 1.07 -23.41
C GLY A 264 -36.50 -0.35 -23.74
N LYS A 265 -35.61 -1.01 -22.93
CA LYS A 265 -35.32 -2.44 -23.10
C LYS A 265 -35.40 -3.20 -21.77
N SER A 266 -36.04 -4.38 -21.85
CA SER A 266 -36.32 -5.31 -20.74
C SER A 266 -35.08 -6.03 -20.14
N GLU A 267 -33.90 -5.42 -20.19
CA GLU A 267 -32.74 -5.92 -19.51
C GLU A 267 -32.70 -5.37 -18.08
N ARG A 268 -32.46 -6.26 -17.12
CA ARG A 268 -32.31 -5.91 -15.71
C ARG A 268 -31.22 -4.83 -15.58
N ALA A 269 -31.60 -3.64 -15.12
CA ALA A 269 -30.66 -2.54 -14.96
C ALA A 269 -29.44 -2.97 -14.14
N PRO A 270 -28.20 -2.66 -14.57
CA PRO A 270 -27.01 -3.01 -13.83
C PRO A 270 -27.00 -2.34 -12.45
N ASP A 271 -26.25 -2.91 -11.52
CA ASP A 271 -25.98 -2.25 -10.26
C ASP A 271 -25.05 -1.05 -10.48
N ALA A 272 -25.22 -0.02 -9.66
CA ALA A 272 -24.42 1.19 -9.72
C ALA A 272 -23.86 1.57 -8.35
N ILE A 273 -22.75 2.28 -8.38
CA ILE A 273 -22.18 3.04 -7.25
C ILE A 273 -22.18 4.51 -7.66
N GLU A 274 -22.68 5.36 -6.79
CA GLU A 274 -22.56 6.81 -6.90
C GLU A 274 -21.65 7.32 -5.80
N PHE A 275 -20.59 8.05 -6.17
CA PHE A 275 -19.66 8.64 -5.23
C PHE A 275 -19.04 9.92 -5.78
N ASP A 276 -19.03 10.97 -4.98
CA ASP A 276 -18.41 12.24 -5.34
C ASP A 276 -17.05 12.37 -4.65
N PHE A 277 -16.02 12.70 -5.44
CA PHE A 277 -14.69 12.94 -4.91
C PHE A 277 -14.46 14.43 -4.68
N THR A 278 -13.99 14.78 -3.49
CA THR A 278 -13.59 16.14 -3.15
C THR A 278 -12.08 16.22 -3.01
N LEU A 279 -11.42 17.07 -3.79
CA LEU A 279 -9.98 17.28 -3.73
C LEU A 279 -9.61 18.47 -2.87
N SER A 280 -8.55 18.32 -2.07
CA SER A 280 -7.95 19.42 -1.31
C SER A 280 -6.98 20.21 -2.20
N ALA A 281 -6.97 21.54 -2.08
CA ALA A 281 -6.01 22.38 -2.79
C ALA A 281 -4.57 22.02 -2.40
N ALA A 282 -3.65 22.06 -3.37
CA ALA A 282 -2.24 21.83 -3.11
C ALA A 282 -1.73 22.92 -2.14
N ALA A 283 -1.23 22.52 -0.99
CA ALA A 283 -0.48 23.40 -0.12
C ALA A 283 0.83 23.73 -0.81
N GLY A 284 1.12 24.99 -1.16
CA GLY A 284 2.19 25.50 -2.02
C GLY A 284 3.64 25.04 -1.76
N GLN A 285 3.83 23.78 -1.49
CA GLN A 285 5.09 23.04 -1.48
C GLN A 285 4.99 21.87 -2.46
N PRO A 286 6.01 21.55 -3.24
CA PRO A 286 5.99 20.40 -4.13
C PRO A 286 5.82 19.15 -3.27
N VAL A 287 4.62 18.60 -3.25
CA VAL A 287 4.37 17.25 -2.77
C VAL A 287 5.06 16.35 -3.78
N PHE A 288 6.06 15.63 -3.30
CA PHE A 288 6.74 14.53 -3.96
C PHE A 288 6.36 14.42 -5.44
N ALA A 289 7.22 14.97 -6.32
CA ALA A 289 7.18 14.55 -7.72
C ALA A 289 6.93 13.06 -7.66
N THR A 290 5.87 12.59 -8.29
CA THR A 290 5.52 11.18 -8.38
C THR A 290 6.83 10.44 -8.50
N ALA A 291 7.31 9.86 -7.39
CA ALA A 291 8.52 9.09 -7.42
C ALA A 291 8.23 8.11 -8.54
N LYS A 292 9.00 8.20 -9.62
CA LYS A 292 8.98 7.18 -10.63
C LYS A 292 9.25 5.91 -9.87
N ILE A 293 8.21 5.20 -9.51
CA ILE A 293 8.27 3.79 -9.18
C ILE A 293 8.48 3.15 -10.56
N GLY A 294 9.62 3.52 -11.16
CA GLY A 294 10.16 2.79 -12.26
C GLY A 294 10.93 1.62 -11.66
N PRO A 295 11.11 0.53 -12.41
CA PRO A 295 11.92 -0.59 -11.97
C PRO A 295 13.24 0.00 -11.48
N ALA A 296 13.65 -0.36 -10.26
CA ALA A 296 14.93 0.04 -9.72
C ALA A 296 15.98 -0.33 -10.77
N SER A 297 16.56 0.69 -11.39
CA SER A 297 17.69 0.52 -12.27
C SER A 297 18.69 -0.31 -11.48
N ALA A 298 18.93 -1.53 -11.95
CA ALA A 298 19.91 -2.43 -11.38
C ALA A 298 21.28 -1.75 -11.45
N ALA A 299 21.58 -0.94 -10.45
CA ALA A 299 22.93 -0.57 -10.12
C ALA A 299 23.61 -1.87 -9.64
N ARG A 300 24.12 -2.64 -10.57
CA ARG A 300 25.10 -3.71 -10.31
C ARG A 300 26.37 -3.05 -9.80
N GLY A 301 26.32 -2.56 -8.57
CA GLY A 301 27.49 -2.30 -7.76
C GLY A 301 28.00 -3.66 -7.29
N ALA A 302 29.07 -4.13 -7.89
CA ALA A 302 29.77 -5.32 -7.47
C ALA A 302 30.15 -5.17 -5.99
N VAL A 303 29.37 -5.78 -5.10
CA VAL A 303 29.82 -6.07 -3.75
C VAL A 303 30.92 -7.11 -3.90
N LYS A 304 32.18 -6.66 -3.79
CA LYS A 304 33.32 -7.58 -3.66
C LYS A 304 33.03 -8.47 -2.48
N ALA A 305 32.80 -9.75 -2.75
CA ALA A 305 32.73 -10.77 -1.75
C ALA A 305 34.02 -10.71 -0.89
N ILE A 306 33.87 -10.43 0.39
CA ILE A 306 34.95 -10.59 1.36
C ILE A 306 35.12 -12.10 1.52
N ALA A 307 36.22 -12.61 0.96
CA ALA A 307 36.59 -14.02 1.13
C ALA A 307 36.79 -14.33 2.62
N PRO A 308 36.32 -15.49 3.11
CA PRO A 308 36.56 -15.89 4.49
C PRO A 308 38.08 -16.08 4.71
N PRO A 309 38.61 -15.77 5.91
CA PRO A 309 40.04 -15.95 6.19
C PRO A 309 40.46 -17.41 6.05
N ALA A 310 41.55 -17.65 5.35
CA ALA A 310 42.13 -18.96 5.11
C ALA A 310 42.38 -19.69 6.45
N SER A 311 41.78 -20.86 6.60
CA SER A 311 42.06 -21.76 7.71
C SER A 311 43.55 -22.17 7.69
N ARG A 312 44.30 -21.72 8.69
CA ARG A 312 45.68 -22.20 8.93
C ARG A 312 45.63 -23.69 9.17
N GLY A 313 46.26 -24.43 8.26
CA GLY A 313 46.41 -25.88 8.33
C GLY A 313 47.06 -26.31 9.64
N MET A 314 46.31 -27.10 10.40
CA MET A 314 46.86 -27.87 11.54
C MET A 314 47.68 -29.01 10.99
N LYS A 315 49.02 -28.92 11.13
CA LYS A 315 49.95 -30.04 10.88
C LYS A 315 49.61 -31.20 11.82
N ARG A 316 49.15 -32.30 11.28
CA ARG A 316 49.03 -33.58 12.01
C ARG A 316 50.44 -34.15 12.25
N SER A 317 50.91 -34.11 13.48
CA SER A 317 52.04 -34.91 13.92
C SER A 317 51.62 -36.36 13.98
N ARG A 318 52.22 -37.20 13.15
CA ARG A 318 52.18 -38.66 13.28
C ARG A 318 53.09 -39.07 14.45
N ALA A 319 52.50 -39.52 15.55
CA ALA A 319 53.25 -40.27 16.56
C ALA A 319 53.25 -41.74 16.15
N ILE A 320 54.46 -42.27 16.04
CA ILE A 320 54.76 -43.68 15.83
C ILE A 320 54.58 -44.35 17.16
N LEU A 321 53.68 -45.31 17.27
CA LEU A 321 53.66 -46.29 18.34
C LEU A 321 54.29 -47.59 17.83
N ARG A 322 55.47 -47.94 18.33
CA ARG A 322 56.01 -49.31 18.46
C ARG A 322 55.97 -49.65 19.93
N GLY A 323 55.49 -50.85 20.23
CA GLY A 323 55.49 -51.46 21.51
C GLY A 323 54.24 -52.32 21.74
#